data_df377216dd7a34137faeb65f942ad8d9
#
_entry.id   df377216dd7a34137faeb65f942ad8d9
#
_cell.length_a   1.000
_cell.length_b   1.000
_cell.length_c   1.000
_cell.angle_alpha   90.00
_cell.angle_beta   90.00
_cell.angle_gamma   90.00
#
_symmetry.space_group_name_H-M   'P 1'
#
loop_
_entity.id
_entity.type
_entity.pdbx_description
1 polymer ?
#
loop_
_entity_poly.entity_id
_entity_poly.type
_entity_poly.pdbx_seq_one_letter_code
_entity_poly.pdbx_strand_id
1 'polypeptide(L)'
;TEVEPELEAVNSAKALWTRSRSEVEEDEYKEFYKHVSHDFDEPLHWSHNKVEGKLEYTSLLYLPKRAPFDLYNREAPKGLKLYVQRVFIMDDAEQFLPLYLRFVKGVIDSNDLPLNVSREILQQDDRVTSIRSAVTKRVLTMLGDMAKKKPEQYQEFWDEFGEVLKEGAGEDFANRESLAKLLRFASTKSEDGAKKTVSLDQYLERKVEDQESIYYLCAETFETASRSPHLEIFKERGVEVIVLFDRIDEWLMSMLTEYEGTSFVDVMRGDV
;
A
#
# COMPACT_ATOMS: atom_id res chain seq x y z
N THR A 1 -17.78 -34.37 25.68
CA THR A 1 -18.22 -34.56 24.27
C THR A 1 -18.56 -33.26 23.54
N GLU A 2 -18.21 -32.08 24.08
CA GLU A 2 -18.48 -30.77 23.46
C GLU A 2 -17.23 -30.06 22.91
N VAL A 3 -16.09 -30.73 22.90
CA VAL A 3 -14.80 -30.10 22.50
C VAL A 3 -14.46 -30.35 21.03
N GLU A 4 -15.03 -31.37 20.38
CA GLU A 4 -14.73 -31.70 18.99
C GLU A 4 -15.23 -30.67 17.94
N PRO A 5 -16.41 -30.04 18.05
CA PRO A 5 -16.86 -29.07 17.06
C PRO A 5 -16.03 -27.79 17.05
N GLU A 6 -15.54 -27.37 18.20
CA GLU A 6 -14.73 -26.15 18.33
C GLU A 6 -13.32 -26.34 17.77
N LEU A 7 -12.75 -27.54 17.94
CA LEU A 7 -11.45 -27.91 17.37
C LEU A 7 -11.51 -28.05 15.83
N GLU A 8 -12.57 -28.58 15.28
CA GLU A 8 -12.77 -28.67 13.82
C GLU A 8 -12.94 -27.28 13.18
N ALA A 9 -13.69 -26.38 13.81
CA ALA A 9 -13.88 -25.03 13.32
C ALA A 9 -12.55 -24.24 13.32
N VAL A 10 -11.74 -24.36 14.35
CA VAL A 10 -10.42 -23.72 14.44
C VAL A 10 -9.46 -24.29 13.41
N ASN A 11 -9.45 -25.58 13.18
CA ASN A 11 -8.59 -26.22 12.19
C ASN A 11 -9.01 -25.85 10.76
N SER A 12 -10.30 -25.79 10.45
CA SER A 12 -10.77 -25.37 9.13
C SER A 12 -10.47 -23.91 8.84
N ALA A 13 -10.59 -23.03 9.83
CA ALA A 13 -10.21 -21.62 9.72
C ALA A 13 -8.71 -21.42 9.45
N LYS A 14 -7.87 -22.20 10.11
CA LYS A 14 -6.41 -22.16 9.90
C LYS A 14 -5.95 -22.61 8.53
N ALA A 15 -6.73 -23.43 7.86
CA ALA A 15 -6.42 -23.98 6.54
C ALA A 15 -7.15 -23.29 5.37
N LEU A 16 -7.83 -22.19 5.62
CA LEU A 16 -8.64 -21.49 4.63
C LEU A 16 -7.86 -21.16 3.36
N TRP A 17 -6.62 -20.69 3.47
CA TRP A 17 -5.79 -20.31 2.31
C TRP A 17 -5.40 -21.49 1.41
N THR A 18 -5.56 -22.72 1.86
CA THR A 18 -5.28 -23.93 1.05
C THR A 18 -6.43 -24.28 0.11
N ARG A 19 -7.61 -23.72 0.35
CA ARG A 19 -8.81 -23.94 -0.47
C ARG A 19 -8.79 -23.08 -1.72
N SER A 20 -9.50 -23.51 -2.74
CA SER A 20 -9.71 -22.72 -3.95
C SER A 20 -10.51 -21.44 -3.64
N ARG A 21 -10.19 -20.35 -4.32
CA ARG A 21 -10.92 -19.07 -4.19
C ARG A 21 -12.43 -19.22 -4.44
N SER A 22 -12.81 -20.12 -5.33
CA SER A 22 -14.21 -20.39 -5.67
C SER A 22 -14.97 -21.17 -4.58
N GLU A 23 -14.25 -21.75 -3.64
CA GLU A 23 -14.82 -22.56 -2.55
C GLU A 23 -14.92 -21.80 -1.22
N VAL A 24 -14.37 -20.58 -1.16
CA VAL A 24 -14.34 -19.77 0.04
C VAL A 24 -15.31 -18.59 -0.11
N GLU A 25 -16.26 -18.51 0.80
CA GLU A 25 -17.24 -17.43 0.85
C GLU A 25 -16.62 -16.14 1.44
N GLU A 26 -17.20 -15.01 1.09
CA GLU A 26 -16.75 -13.69 1.56
C GLU A 26 -16.70 -13.60 3.09
N ASP A 27 -17.73 -14.11 3.76
CA ASP A 27 -17.79 -14.08 5.23
C ASP A 27 -16.69 -14.93 5.88
N GLU A 28 -16.28 -16.04 5.23
CA GLU A 28 -15.17 -16.86 5.71
C GLU A 28 -13.83 -16.08 5.65
N TYR A 29 -13.61 -15.31 4.57
CA TYR A 29 -12.43 -14.43 4.48
C TYR A 29 -12.44 -13.37 5.57
N LYS A 30 -13.57 -12.76 5.85
CA LYS A 30 -13.71 -11.71 6.88
C LYS A 30 -13.47 -12.25 8.29
N GLU A 31 -14.03 -13.40 8.62
CA GLU A 31 -13.81 -14.05 9.91
C GLU A 31 -12.36 -14.51 10.09
N PHE A 32 -11.76 -15.04 9.03
CA PHE A 32 -10.34 -15.41 9.06
C PHE A 32 -9.43 -14.21 9.30
N TYR A 33 -9.73 -13.06 8.68
CA TYR A 33 -8.99 -11.81 8.93
C TYR A 33 -8.99 -11.42 10.40
N LYS A 34 -10.14 -11.44 11.05
CA LYS A 34 -10.24 -11.12 12.49
C LYS A 34 -9.40 -12.07 13.34
N HIS A 35 -9.36 -13.32 12.96
CA HIS A 35 -8.56 -14.33 13.65
C HIS A 35 -7.05 -14.11 13.48
N VAL A 36 -6.60 -13.78 12.27
CA VAL A 36 -5.18 -13.57 11.93
C VAL A 36 -4.64 -12.24 12.45
N SER A 37 -5.43 -11.18 12.31
CA SER A 37 -5.02 -9.82 12.63
C SER A 37 -5.31 -9.39 14.06
N HIS A 38 -6.17 -10.12 14.77
CA HIS A 38 -6.75 -9.73 16.06
C HIS A 38 -7.51 -8.39 16.02
N ASP A 39 -7.94 -7.99 14.82
CA ASP A 39 -8.77 -6.83 14.60
C ASP A 39 -10.24 -7.17 14.86
N PHE A 40 -11.01 -6.24 15.39
CA PHE A 40 -12.46 -6.39 15.59
C PHE A 40 -13.26 -5.96 14.37
N ASP A 41 -12.69 -5.09 13.54
CA ASP A 41 -13.31 -4.64 12.30
C ASP A 41 -13.14 -5.67 11.17
N GLU A 42 -14.00 -5.57 10.16
CA GLU A 42 -13.81 -6.30 8.92
C GLU A 42 -12.62 -5.73 8.13
N PRO A 43 -11.97 -6.52 7.27
CA PRO A 43 -10.95 -6.01 6.36
C PRO A 43 -11.56 -5.08 5.32
N LEU A 44 -10.77 -4.12 4.86
CA LEU A 44 -11.18 -3.26 3.74
C LEU A 44 -11.20 -4.05 2.42
N HIS A 45 -10.17 -4.84 2.18
CA HIS A 45 -10.00 -5.63 0.97
C HIS A 45 -9.01 -6.77 1.20
N TRP A 46 -9.00 -7.76 0.31
CA TRP A 46 -8.04 -8.88 0.37
C TRP A 46 -7.72 -9.46 -1.00
N SER A 47 -6.64 -10.22 -1.05
CA SER A 47 -6.19 -10.96 -2.21
C SER A 47 -5.73 -12.35 -1.81
N HIS A 48 -6.29 -13.37 -2.43
CA HIS A 48 -5.95 -14.77 -2.22
C HIS A 48 -5.36 -15.35 -3.50
N ASN A 49 -4.10 -15.78 -3.48
CA ASN A 49 -3.38 -16.23 -4.65
C ASN A 49 -2.57 -17.48 -4.37
N LYS A 50 -2.68 -18.44 -5.29
CA LYS A 50 -1.80 -19.60 -5.36
C LYS A 50 -0.85 -19.40 -6.54
N VAL A 51 0.44 -19.43 -6.28
CA VAL A 51 1.50 -19.28 -7.27
C VAL A 51 2.17 -20.64 -7.48
N GLU A 52 2.20 -21.08 -8.73
CA GLU A 52 2.85 -22.32 -9.18
C GLU A 52 3.93 -21.95 -10.21
N GLY A 53 5.10 -22.58 -10.12
CA GLY A 53 6.21 -22.31 -11.02
C GLY A 53 7.55 -22.70 -10.42
N LYS A 54 8.57 -21.87 -10.60
CA LYS A 54 9.89 -22.08 -9.97
C LYS A 54 9.80 -22.05 -8.44
N LEU A 55 8.91 -21.27 -7.91
CA LEU A 55 8.54 -21.20 -6.50
C LEU A 55 7.06 -21.45 -6.38
N GLU A 56 6.69 -22.28 -5.43
CA GLU A 56 5.30 -22.59 -5.12
C GLU A 56 4.95 -22.01 -3.74
N TYR A 57 3.99 -21.11 -3.71
CA TYR A 57 3.47 -20.55 -2.47
C TYR A 57 2.04 -20.07 -2.64
N THR A 58 1.36 -19.98 -1.51
CA THR A 58 0.04 -19.36 -1.42
C THR A 58 0.15 -18.09 -0.56
N SER A 59 -0.49 -17.02 -0.99
CA SER A 59 -0.62 -15.80 -0.21
C SER A 59 -2.07 -15.43 0.00
N LEU A 60 -2.40 -15.06 1.22
CA LEU A 60 -3.68 -14.45 1.58
C LEU A 60 -3.37 -13.14 2.28
N LEU A 61 -3.61 -12.02 1.59
CA LEU A 61 -3.19 -10.69 1.97
C LEU A 61 -4.41 -9.81 2.22
N TYR A 62 -4.41 -9.10 3.34
CA TYR A 62 -5.51 -8.23 3.77
C TYR A 62 -5.06 -6.79 3.96
N LEU A 63 -5.96 -5.88 3.61
CA LEU A 63 -5.86 -4.46 3.96
C LEU A 63 -6.83 -4.17 5.10
N PRO A 64 -6.35 -3.64 6.24
CA PRO A 64 -7.22 -3.20 7.33
C PRO A 64 -8.07 -1.99 6.91
N LYS A 65 -9.21 -1.78 7.55
CA LYS A 65 -10.02 -0.55 7.38
C LYS A 65 -9.38 0.67 8.02
N ARG A 66 -8.67 0.48 9.13
CA ARG A 66 -8.08 1.56 9.91
C ARG A 66 -6.61 1.32 10.18
N ALA A 67 -5.85 2.39 10.20
CA ALA A 67 -4.44 2.33 10.61
C ALA A 67 -4.36 1.98 12.11
N PRO A 68 -3.52 1.01 12.49
CA PRO A 68 -3.25 0.74 13.90
C PRO A 68 -2.52 1.94 14.52
N PHE A 69 -2.72 2.14 15.83
CA PHE A 69 -2.09 3.25 16.56
C PHE A 69 -0.56 3.21 16.53
N ASP A 70 0.02 2.03 16.35
CA ASP A 70 1.46 1.77 16.33
C ASP A 70 2.05 1.70 14.90
N LEU A 71 1.31 2.13 13.90
CA LEU A 71 1.73 2.06 12.48
C LEU A 71 3.11 2.68 12.22
N TYR A 72 3.43 3.77 12.90
CA TYR A 72 4.70 4.49 12.76
C TYR A 72 5.77 4.04 13.76
N ASN A 73 5.45 3.12 14.67
CA ASN A 73 6.44 2.52 15.54
C ASN A 73 7.19 1.41 14.79
N ARG A 74 8.47 1.63 14.52
CA ARG A 74 9.33 0.69 13.78
C ARG A 74 9.56 -0.63 14.53
N GLU A 75 9.41 -0.65 15.83
CA GLU A 75 9.59 -1.83 16.68
C GLU A 75 8.28 -2.61 16.89
N ALA A 76 7.15 -2.06 16.44
CA ALA A 76 5.88 -2.77 16.52
C ALA A 76 5.91 -4.07 15.69
N PRO A 77 5.24 -5.14 16.16
CA PRO A 77 5.10 -6.37 15.40
C PRO A 77 4.49 -6.09 14.01
N LYS A 78 5.13 -6.61 12.98
CA LYS A 78 4.72 -6.44 11.59
C LYS A 78 5.14 -7.65 10.77
N GLY A 79 4.51 -7.80 9.61
CA GLY A 79 4.78 -8.91 8.72
C GLY A 79 3.65 -9.93 8.68
N LEU A 80 3.86 -10.94 7.87
CA LEU A 80 2.89 -11.98 7.61
C LEU A 80 3.13 -13.20 8.50
N LYS A 81 2.09 -13.99 8.73
CA LYS A 81 2.26 -15.33 9.32
C LYS A 81 2.87 -16.24 8.28
N LEU A 82 3.99 -16.87 8.62
CA LEU A 82 4.67 -17.81 7.76
C LEU A 82 4.27 -19.26 8.10
N TYR A 83 3.81 -19.95 7.08
CA TYR A 83 3.63 -21.40 7.05
C TYR A 83 4.57 -22.01 6.01
N VAL A 84 5.02 -23.22 6.26
CA VAL A 84 5.75 -24.03 5.31
C VAL A 84 5.06 -25.38 5.23
N GLN A 85 4.61 -25.77 4.04
CA GLN A 85 3.86 -27.01 3.82
C GLN A 85 2.70 -27.17 4.82
N ARG A 86 1.93 -26.09 5.01
CA ARG A 86 0.78 -25.99 5.94
C ARG A 86 1.12 -26.07 7.42
N VAL A 87 2.41 -26.08 7.76
CA VAL A 87 2.89 -26.06 9.15
C VAL A 87 3.21 -24.63 9.56
N PHE A 88 2.65 -24.18 10.67
CA PHE A 88 2.97 -22.87 11.22
C PHE A 88 4.45 -22.80 11.63
N ILE A 89 5.14 -21.77 11.16
CA ILE A 89 6.56 -21.54 11.45
C ILE A 89 6.75 -20.35 12.38
N MET A 90 6.22 -19.18 12.01
CA MET A 90 6.38 -17.97 12.82
C MET A 90 5.32 -16.91 12.51
N ASP A 91 5.06 -16.06 13.51
CA ASP A 91 4.40 -14.78 13.34
C ASP A 91 5.40 -13.72 12.86
N ASP A 92 4.87 -12.61 12.35
CA ASP A 92 5.64 -11.39 12.06
C ASP A 92 6.87 -11.65 11.17
N ALA A 93 6.69 -12.43 10.11
CA ALA A 93 7.74 -12.69 9.12
C ALA A 93 7.95 -11.43 8.24
N GLU A 94 8.74 -10.48 8.76
CA GLU A 94 9.02 -9.18 8.14
C GLU A 94 9.73 -9.28 6.79
N GLN A 95 10.38 -10.39 6.52
CA GLN A 95 11.21 -10.59 5.33
C GLN A 95 10.38 -10.69 4.04
N PHE A 96 9.07 -10.91 4.13
CA PHE A 96 8.19 -11.12 2.97
C PHE A 96 7.51 -9.85 2.46
N LEU A 97 7.66 -8.71 3.15
CA LEU A 97 7.12 -7.41 2.74
C LEU A 97 8.12 -6.27 2.98
N PRO A 98 8.16 -5.27 2.11
CA PRO A 98 8.89 -4.04 2.40
C PRO A 98 8.22 -3.27 3.55
N LEU A 99 9.01 -2.45 4.24
CA LEU A 99 8.55 -1.71 5.42
C LEU A 99 7.36 -0.78 5.13
N TYR A 100 7.29 -0.19 3.94
CA TYR A 100 6.18 0.69 3.58
C TYR A 100 4.85 -0.04 3.37
N LEU A 101 4.85 -1.38 3.30
CA LEU A 101 3.65 -2.22 3.26
C LEU A 101 3.37 -2.91 4.60
N ARG A 102 3.90 -2.40 5.71
CA ARG A 102 3.75 -2.98 7.05
C ARG A 102 2.32 -3.07 7.57
N PHE A 103 1.40 -2.35 6.96
CA PHE A 103 -0.04 -2.43 7.28
C PHE A 103 -0.71 -3.69 6.73
N VAL A 104 -0.11 -4.38 5.77
CA VAL A 104 -0.66 -5.61 5.20
C VAL A 104 -0.61 -6.73 6.22
N LYS A 105 -1.73 -7.42 6.42
CA LYS A 105 -1.89 -8.58 7.27
C LYS A 105 -2.15 -9.83 6.44
N GLY A 106 -1.94 -10.99 6.99
CA GLY A 106 -2.27 -12.23 6.30
C GLY A 106 -1.25 -13.33 6.47
N VAL A 107 -1.24 -14.23 5.49
CA VAL A 107 -0.52 -15.50 5.51
C VAL A 107 0.29 -15.69 4.24
N ILE A 108 1.51 -16.20 4.40
CA ILE A 108 2.31 -16.81 3.34
C ILE A 108 2.53 -18.28 3.69
N ASP A 109 2.24 -19.17 2.77
CA ASP A 109 2.51 -20.60 2.89
C ASP A 109 3.41 -21.04 1.73
N SER A 110 4.67 -21.38 2.02
CA SER A 110 5.66 -21.78 1.04
C SER A 110 5.82 -23.30 1.01
N ASN A 111 5.88 -23.86 -0.19
CA ASN A 111 6.22 -25.28 -0.38
C ASN A 111 7.72 -25.53 -0.51
N ASP A 112 8.52 -24.52 -0.78
CA ASP A 112 9.93 -24.65 -1.13
C ASP A 112 10.89 -24.39 0.03
N LEU A 113 10.45 -23.68 1.07
CA LEU A 113 11.28 -23.42 2.24
C LEU A 113 11.37 -24.67 3.13
N PRO A 114 12.50 -24.86 3.85
CA PRO A 114 12.61 -25.95 4.81
C PRO A 114 11.80 -25.67 6.08
N LEU A 115 11.33 -26.71 6.73
CA LEU A 115 10.55 -26.59 7.98
C LEU A 115 11.35 -26.01 9.16
N ASN A 116 12.67 -26.10 9.13
CA ASN A 116 13.56 -25.61 10.19
C ASN A 116 14.07 -24.18 9.92
N VAL A 117 13.37 -23.41 9.11
CA VAL A 117 13.76 -22.04 8.79
C VAL A 117 13.71 -21.14 10.05
N SER A 118 14.72 -20.26 10.15
CA SER A 118 14.83 -19.24 11.20
C SER A 118 14.80 -17.84 10.56
N ARG A 119 14.64 -16.80 11.38
CA ARG A 119 14.68 -15.40 10.89
C ARG A 119 16.00 -15.07 10.19
N GLU A 120 17.12 -15.58 10.68
CA GLU A 120 18.44 -15.41 10.07
C GLU A 120 18.52 -16.05 8.68
N ILE A 121 18.00 -17.26 8.53
CA ILE A 121 17.95 -17.97 7.25
C ILE A 121 17.06 -17.19 6.26
N LEU A 122 15.91 -16.69 6.69
CA LEU A 122 15.00 -15.91 5.84
C LEU A 122 15.63 -14.63 5.30
N GLN A 123 16.52 -13.99 6.03
CA GLN A 123 17.19 -12.76 5.59
C GLN A 123 18.18 -12.99 4.44
N GLN A 124 18.68 -14.20 4.27
CA GLN A 124 19.72 -14.54 3.31
C GLN A 124 19.24 -15.48 2.19
N ASP A 125 17.99 -15.90 2.20
CA ASP A 125 17.44 -16.86 1.26
C ASP A 125 16.90 -16.17 0.00
N ASP A 126 17.46 -16.53 -1.16
CA ASP A 126 17.05 -15.97 -2.45
C ASP A 126 15.58 -16.25 -2.80
N ARG A 127 15.02 -17.35 -2.30
CA ARG A 127 13.62 -17.71 -2.47
C ARG A 127 12.72 -16.72 -1.74
N VAL A 128 13.11 -16.32 -0.54
CA VAL A 128 12.41 -15.30 0.25
C VAL A 128 12.44 -13.95 -0.47
N THR A 129 13.56 -13.54 -0.99
CA THR A 129 13.71 -12.31 -1.78
C THR A 129 12.80 -12.33 -3.01
N SER A 130 12.72 -13.44 -3.71
CA SER A 130 11.85 -13.61 -4.88
C SER A 130 10.38 -13.58 -4.51
N ILE A 131 9.97 -14.23 -3.43
CA ILE A 131 8.60 -14.20 -2.92
C ILE A 131 8.24 -12.78 -2.47
N ARG A 132 9.11 -12.10 -1.73
CA ARG A 132 8.93 -10.71 -1.31
C ARG A 132 8.67 -9.79 -2.51
N SER A 133 9.46 -9.90 -3.56
CA SER A 133 9.28 -9.11 -4.78
C SER A 133 7.91 -9.37 -5.43
N ALA A 134 7.52 -10.63 -5.54
CA ALA A 134 6.23 -11.02 -6.11
C ALA A 134 5.03 -10.58 -5.25
N VAL A 135 5.12 -10.73 -3.95
CA VAL A 135 4.08 -10.30 -2.99
C VAL A 135 3.93 -8.78 -3.01
N THR A 136 5.05 -8.05 -3.05
CA THR A 136 5.03 -6.58 -3.18
C THR A 136 4.26 -6.16 -4.43
N LYS A 137 4.60 -6.72 -5.58
CA LYS A 137 3.88 -6.45 -6.85
C LYS A 137 2.39 -6.82 -6.75
N ARG A 138 2.07 -7.90 -6.06
CA ARG A 138 0.69 -8.33 -5.86
C ARG A 138 -0.12 -7.33 -5.05
N VAL A 139 0.44 -6.80 -3.98
CA VAL A 139 -0.19 -5.73 -3.18
C VAL A 139 -0.40 -4.48 -4.03
N LEU A 140 0.60 -4.05 -4.77
CA LEU A 140 0.50 -2.85 -5.62
C LEU A 140 -0.53 -3.04 -6.74
N THR A 141 -0.62 -4.23 -7.33
CA THR A 141 -1.65 -4.57 -8.33
C THR A 141 -3.06 -4.53 -7.70
N MET A 142 -3.21 -5.08 -6.51
CA MET A 142 -4.47 -5.05 -5.76
C MET A 142 -4.93 -3.60 -5.50
N LEU A 143 -4.02 -2.74 -5.07
CA LEU A 143 -4.29 -1.31 -4.84
C LEU A 143 -4.66 -0.59 -6.14
N GLY A 144 -3.93 -0.86 -7.22
CA GLY A 144 -4.22 -0.29 -8.54
C GLY A 144 -5.58 -0.71 -9.09
N ASP A 145 -5.95 -1.98 -8.94
CA ASP A 145 -7.28 -2.48 -9.32
C ASP A 145 -8.39 -1.85 -8.48
N MET A 146 -8.16 -1.70 -7.18
CA MET A 146 -9.09 -1.04 -6.28
C MET A 146 -9.28 0.44 -6.65
N ALA A 147 -8.21 1.14 -6.98
CA ALA A 147 -8.26 2.54 -7.42
C ALA A 147 -9.10 2.73 -8.70
N LYS A 148 -9.05 1.76 -9.61
CA LYS A 148 -9.81 1.80 -10.88
C LYS A 148 -11.26 1.36 -10.72
N LYS A 149 -11.49 0.27 -10.00
CA LYS A 149 -12.80 -0.40 -9.93
C LYS A 149 -13.65 0.04 -8.75
N LYS A 150 -13.01 0.49 -7.68
CA LYS A 150 -13.65 0.87 -6.40
C LYS A 150 -13.00 2.15 -5.85
N PRO A 151 -13.09 3.29 -6.55
CA PRO A 151 -12.36 4.51 -6.19
C PRO A 151 -12.71 5.04 -4.81
N GLU A 152 -13.94 4.88 -4.34
CA GLU A 152 -14.35 5.30 -3.00
C GLU A 152 -13.65 4.46 -1.91
N GLN A 153 -13.59 3.14 -2.11
CA GLN A 153 -12.86 2.24 -1.21
C GLN A 153 -11.36 2.51 -1.22
N TYR A 154 -10.80 2.84 -2.39
CA TYR A 154 -9.40 3.25 -2.48
C TYR A 154 -9.15 4.56 -1.73
N GLN A 155 -10.09 5.51 -1.76
CA GLN A 155 -9.97 6.74 -0.99
C GLN A 155 -9.97 6.46 0.52
N GLU A 156 -10.81 5.55 1.01
CA GLU A 156 -10.76 5.10 2.41
C GLU A 156 -9.38 4.53 2.76
N PHE A 157 -8.82 3.70 1.89
CA PHE A 157 -7.47 3.17 2.04
C PHE A 157 -6.42 4.30 2.10
N TRP A 158 -6.51 5.24 1.15
CA TRP A 158 -5.57 6.35 1.07
C TRP A 158 -5.61 7.24 2.31
N ASP A 159 -6.78 7.54 2.82
CA ASP A 159 -6.97 8.37 4.01
C ASP A 159 -6.28 7.77 5.25
N GLU A 160 -6.21 6.45 5.34
CA GLU A 160 -5.60 5.74 6.46
C GLU A 160 -4.10 5.44 6.25
N PHE A 161 -3.69 5.08 5.04
CA PHE A 161 -2.36 4.53 4.75
C PHE A 161 -1.56 5.31 3.72
N GLY A 162 -2.09 6.39 3.18
CA GLY A 162 -1.44 7.13 2.10
C GLY A 162 -0.06 7.66 2.46
N GLU A 163 0.11 8.16 3.67
CA GLU A 163 1.39 8.71 4.15
C GLU A 163 2.47 7.61 4.24
N VAL A 164 2.09 6.41 4.69
CA VAL A 164 2.99 5.25 4.71
C VAL A 164 3.36 4.81 3.28
N LEU A 165 2.40 4.82 2.37
CA LEU A 165 2.64 4.43 0.98
C LEU A 165 3.62 5.38 0.27
N LYS A 166 3.66 6.65 0.65
CA LYS A 166 4.63 7.64 0.17
C LYS A 166 6.08 7.26 0.47
N GLU A 167 6.33 6.56 1.57
CA GLU A 167 7.66 6.01 1.88
C GLU A 167 8.16 5.12 0.73
N GLY A 168 7.28 4.27 0.21
CA GLY A 168 7.59 3.37 -0.90
C GLY A 168 7.96 4.09 -2.19
N ALA A 169 7.27 5.16 -2.53
CA ALA A 169 7.56 5.95 -3.72
C ALA A 169 8.97 6.57 -3.69
N GLY A 170 9.51 6.81 -2.50
CA GLY A 170 10.89 7.27 -2.32
C GLY A 170 11.93 6.16 -2.22
N GLU A 171 11.59 5.01 -1.67
CA GLU A 171 12.53 3.93 -1.34
C GLU A 171 12.58 2.79 -2.38
N ASP A 172 11.44 2.43 -2.96
CA ASP A 172 11.32 1.28 -3.87
C ASP A 172 11.47 1.69 -5.33
N PHE A 173 12.69 1.74 -5.78
CA PHE A 173 13.03 2.10 -7.16
C PHE A 173 12.36 1.22 -8.22
N ALA A 174 12.31 -0.08 -7.97
CA ALA A 174 11.78 -1.05 -8.93
C ALA A 174 10.28 -0.87 -9.18
N ASN A 175 9.54 -0.36 -8.19
CA ASN A 175 8.09 -0.17 -8.24
C ASN A 175 7.67 1.31 -8.24
N ARG A 176 8.60 2.23 -8.45
CA ARG A 176 8.35 3.68 -8.33
C ARG A 176 7.21 4.18 -9.22
N GLU A 177 7.17 3.76 -10.47
CA GLU A 177 6.09 4.15 -11.39
C GLU A 177 4.73 3.63 -10.92
N SER A 178 4.65 2.38 -10.51
CA SER A 178 3.42 1.79 -9.97
C SER A 178 2.96 2.52 -8.71
N LEU A 179 3.89 2.87 -7.82
CA LEU A 179 3.62 3.61 -6.60
C LEU A 179 3.18 5.05 -6.89
N ALA A 180 3.82 5.73 -7.83
CA ALA A 180 3.45 7.09 -8.22
C ALA A 180 2.00 7.19 -8.71
N LYS A 181 1.52 6.18 -9.45
CA LYS A 181 0.11 6.09 -9.89
C LYS A 181 -0.88 5.97 -8.74
N LEU A 182 -0.44 5.44 -7.62
CA LEU A 182 -1.28 5.21 -6.44
C LEU A 182 -1.37 6.43 -5.52
N LEU A 183 -0.48 7.41 -5.65
CA LEU A 183 -0.46 8.60 -4.81
C LEU A 183 -1.69 9.48 -5.06
N ARG A 184 -2.16 10.11 -3.98
CA ARG A 184 -3.26 11.07 -4.01
C ARG A 184 -2.85 12.34 -3.29
N PHE A 185 -3.23 13.47 -3.86
CA PHE A 185 -2.83 14.78 -3.38
C PHE A 185 -4.01 15.74 -3.28
N ALA A 186 -3.89 16.74 -2.43
CA ALA A 186 -4.69 17.95 -2.56
C ALA A 186 -4.11 18.82 -3.68
N SER A 187 -4.92 19.68 -4.27
CA SER A 187 -4.48 20.59 -5.31
C SER A 187 -5.29 21.88 -5.31
N THR A 188 -4.82 22.87 -6.05
CA THR A 188 -5.53 24.15 -6.22
C THR A 188 -6.85 24.03 -6.99
N LYS A 189 -7.06 22.93 -7.70
CA LYS A 189 -8.31 22.62 -8.44
C LYS A 189 -9.16 21.55 -7.76
N SER A 190 -8.76 21.08 -6.57
CA SER A 190 -9.56 20.14 -5.79
C SER A 190 -10.82 20.81 -5.25
N GLU A 191 -11.97 20.22 -5.53
CA GLU A 191 -13.27 20.69 -5.01
C GLU A 191 -13.42 20.43 -3.51
N ASP A 192 -12.70 19.43 -3.00
CA ASP A 192 -12.76 18.97 -1.61
C ASP A 192 -11.75 19.66 -0.69
N GLY A 193 -11.15 20.76 -1.11
CA GLY A 193 -10.19 21.51 -0.30
C GLY A 193 -8.93 20.70 0.06
N ALA A 194 -8.71 20.51 1.36
CA ALA A 194 -7.54 19.82 1.88
C ALA A 194 -7.52 18.29 1.66
N LYS A 195 -8.63 17.70 1.18
CA LYS A 195 -8.67 16.26 0.91
C LYS A 195 -7.70 15.88 -0.21
N LYS A 196 -7.02 14.77 -0.03
CA LYS A 196 -6.04 14.24 -0.97
C LYS A 196 -6.72 13.25 -1.92
N THR A 197 -7.32 13.77 -2.98
CA THR A 197 -8.16 13.01 -3.92
C THR A 197 -7.62 12.98 -5.34
N VAL A 198 -6.64 13.80 -5.66
CA VAL A 198 -6.11 13.99 -7.01
C VAL A 198 -4.94 13.05 -7.27
N SER A 199 -5.06 12.21 -8.30
CA SER A 199 -3.95 11.40 -8.81
C SER A 199 -3.06 12.21 -9.75
N LEU A 200 -1.83 11.71 -9.99
CA LEU A 200 -0.94 12.30 -10.98
C LEU A 200 -1.49 12.16 -12.40
N ASP A 201 -2.17 11.07 -12.71
CA ASP A 201 -2.84 10.90 -14.02
C ASP A 201 -3.91 11.97 -14.23
N GLN A 202 -4.76 12.22 -13.25
CA GLN A 202 -5.76 13.30 -13.32
C GLN A 202 -5.13 14.67 -13.46
N TYR A 203 -4.02 14.92 -12.76
CA TYR A 203 -3.27 16.16 -12.92
C TYR A 203 -2.79 16.35 -14.36
N LEU A 204 -2.17 15.31 -14.95
CA LEU A 204 -1.67 15.35 -16.33
C LEU A 204 -2.78 15.55 -17.36
N GLU A 205 -3.95 14.95 -17.16
CA GLU A 205 -5.14 15.14 -18.01
C GLU A 205 -5.65 16.58 -18.01
N ARG A 206 -5.43 17.31 -16.92
CA ARG A 206 -5.88 18.69 -16.73
C ARG A 206 -4.82 19.75 -17.02
N LYS A 207 -3.67 19.35 -17.53
CA LYS A 207 -2.62 20.29 -17.95
C LYS A 207 -3.19 21.28 -18.98
N VAL A 208 -2.79 22.53 -18.82
CA VAL A 208 -3.10 23.57 -19.85
C VAL A 208 -2.14 23.46 -21.01
N GLU A 209 -2.51 24.07 -22.13
CA GLU A 209 -1.66 24.17 -23.32
C GLU A 209 -0.31 24.84 -22.93
N ASP A 210 0.79 24.32 -23.45
CA ASP A 210 2.15 24.75 -23.16
C ASP A 210 2.67 24.49 -21.72
N GLN A 211 1.93 23.77 -20.89
CA GLN A 211 2.43 23.36 -19.57
C GLN A 211 3.41 22.20 -19.71
N GLU A 212 4.67 22.41 -19.32
CA GLU A 212 5.73 21.41 -19.43
C GLU A 212 5.97 20.59 -18.15
N SER A 213 5.52 21.09 -16.99
CA SER A 213 5.87 20.53 -15.70
C SER A 213 4.66 20.22 -14.82
N ILE A 214 4.89 19.37 -13.81
CA ILE A 214 3.99 19.16 -12.69
C ILE A 214 4.43 20.12 -11.57
N TYR A 215 3.59 21.08 -11.24
CA TYR A 215 3.90 22.09 -10.24
C TYR A 215 3.38 21.68 -8.87
N TYR A 216 4.20 21.88 -7.85
CA TYR A 216 3.83 21.59 -6.46
C TYR A 216 4.30 22.68 -5.50
N LEU A 217 3.64 22.75 -4.37
CA LEU A 217 3.98 23.64 -3.24
C LEU A 217 3.93 22.82 -1.95
N CYS A 218 5.05 22.82 -1.21
CA CYS A 218 5.11 22.27 0.14
C CYS A 218 4.81 23.35 1.18
N ALA A 219 3.96 23.05 2.15
CA ALA A 219 3.62 23.91 3.28
C ALA A 219 3.28 23.08 4.51
N GLU A 220 3.22 23.72 5.68
CA GLU A 220 2.82 23.02 6.91
C GLU A 220 1.36 22.65 6.94
N THR A 221 0.50 23.48 6.33
CA THR A 221 -0.93 23.24 6.23
C THR A 221 -1.46 23.61 4.85
N PHE A 222 -2.58 23.02 4.47
CA PHE A 222 -3.27 23.37 3.24
C PHE A 222 -3.69 24.85 3.20
N GLU A 223 -4.13 25.39 4.34
CA GLU A 223 -4.55 26.79 4.45
C GLU A 223 -3.40 27.76 4.19
N THR A 224 -2.23 27.46 4.76
CA THR A 224 -1.00 28.25 4.52
C THR A 224 -0.63 28.23 3.04
N ALA A 225 -0.65 27.04 2.43
CA ALA A 225 -0.37 26.90 1.00
C ALA A 225 -1.35 27.69 0.14
N SER A 226 -2.65 27.60 0.44
CA SER A 226 -3.72 28.25 -0.35
C SER A 226 -3.61 29.78 -0.38
N ARG A 227 -2.98 30.35 0.63
CA ARG A 227 -2.75 31.82 0.75
C ARG A 227 -1.38 32.26 0.23
N SER A 228 -0.60 31.34 -0.30
CA SER A 228 0.74 31.66 -0.80
C SER A 228 0.68 32.59 -2.01
N PRO A 229 1.41 33.72 -2.02
CA PRO A 229 1.48 34.60 -3.18
C PRO A 229 2.10 33.93 -4.41
N HIS A 230 2.89 32.88 -4.22
CA HIS A 230 3.47 32.11 -5.32
C HIS A 230 2.41 31.41 -6.19
N LEU A 231 1.19 31.21 -5.70
CA LEU A 231 0.11 30.58 -6.45
C LEU A 231 -0.64 31.54 -7.40
N GLU A 232 -0.50 32.86 -7.25
CA GLU A 232 -1.29 33.83 -8.01
C GLU A 232 -1.09 33.70 -9.51
N ILE A 233 0.16 33.65 -9.97
CA ILE A 233 0.47 33.51 -11.39
C ILE A 233 -0.04 32.19 -11.99
N PHE A 234 -0.01 31.11 -11.21
CA PHE A 234 -0.54 29.82 -11.65
C PHE A 234 -2.07 29.86 -11.78
N LYS A 235 -2.76 30.48 -10.84
CA LYS A 235 -4.22 30.70 -10.88
C LYS A 235 -4.62 31.53 -12.09
N GLU A 236 -3.90 32.62 -12.37
CA GLU A 236 -4.17 33.48 -13.52
C GLU A 236 -4.02 32.73 -14.85
N ARG A 237 -3.04 31.84 -14.94
CA ARG A 237 -2.81 31.01 -16.13
C ARG A 237 -3.67 29.74 -16.16
N GLY A 238 -4.47 29.48 -15.14
CA GLY A 238 -5.29 28.27 -15.03
C GLY A 238 -4.49 26.99 -14.80
N VAL A 239 -3.24 27.12 -14.32
CA VAL A 239 -2.36 25.98 -14.03
C VAL A 239 -2.65 25.42 -12.65
N GLU A 240 -2.89 24.11 -12.57
CA GLU A 240 -3.07 23.40 -11.32
C GLU A 240 -1.73 23.24 -10.58
N VAL A 241 -1.76 23.43 -9.26
CA VAL A 241 -0.60 23.20 -8.39
C VAL A 241 -0.98 22.15 -7.35
N ILE A 242 -0.17 21.12 -7.22
CA ILE A 242 -0.29 20.10 -6.17
C ILE A 242 0.14 20.74 -4.84
N VAL A 243 -0.67 20.54 -3.81
CA VAL A 243 -0.41 21.05 -2.45
C VAL A 243 0.01 19.89 -1.56
N LEU A 244 1.22 19.98 -1.05
CA LEU A 244 1.86 18.98 -0.21
C LEU A 244 2.04 19.50 1.22
N PHE A 245 1.42 18.85 2.19
CA PHE A 245 1.46 19.26 3.60
C PHE A 245 1.64 18.11 4.60
N ASP A 246 2.02 16.93 4.13
CA ASP A 246 2.51 15.83 4.98
C ASP A 246 3.99 16.05 5.30
N ARG A 247 4.43 15.62 6.48
CA ARG A 247 5.84 15.74 6.91
C ARG A 247 6.83 15.08 5.96
N ILE A 248 6.40 13.96 5.35
CA ILE A 248 7.23 13.19 4.42
C ILE A 248 7.37 13.84 3.04
N ASP A 249 6.55 14.82 2.70
CA ASP A 249 6.41 15.31 1.33
C ASP A 249 7.67 16.00 0.78
N GLU A 250 8.38 16.75 1.58
CA GLU A 250 9.65 17.36 1.13
C GLU A 250 10.69 16.30 0.76
N TRP A 251 10.81 15.26 1.60
CA TRP A 251 11.67 14.13 1.30
C TRP A 251 11.17 13.35 0.07
N LEU A 252 9.87 13.10 -0.03
CA LEU A 252 9.26 12.43 -1.19
C LEU A 252 9.62 13.13 -2.48
N MET A 253 9.51 14.47 -2.54
CA MET A 253 9.78 15.23 -3.74
C MET A 253 11.28 15.32 -4.06
N SER A 254 12.15 15.11 -3.10
CA SER A 254 13.59 14.95 -3.36
C SER A 254 13.91 13.63 -4.07
N MET A 255 13.06 12.62 -3.93
CA MET A 255 13.22 11.29 -4.52
C MET A 255 12.39 11.10 -5.78
N LEU A 256 11.18 11.63 -5.83
CA LEU A 256 10.27 11.57 -6.97
C LEU A 256 10.42 12.85 -7.79
N THR A 257 11.23 12.77 -8.85
CA THR A 257 11.61 13.96 -9.64
C THR A 257 10.83 14.11 -10.94
N GLU A 258 10.21 13.03 -11.41
CA GLU A 258 9.41 13.01 -12.63
C GLU A 258 8.28 11.97 -12.55
N TYR A 259 7.26 12.14 -13.39
CA TYR A 259 6.20 11.17 -13.60
C TYR A 259 5.77 11.19 -15.06
N GLU A 260 5.73 10.00 -15.71
CA GLU A 260 5.40 9.84 -17.14
C GLU A 260 6.18 10.82 -18.05
N GLY A 261 7.46 11.00 -17.76
CA GLY A 261 8.35 11.89 -18.50
C GLY A 261 8.16 13.39 -18.22
N THR A 262 7.30 13.76 -17.28
CA THR A 262 7.05 15.16 -16.90
C THR A 262 7.72 15.43 -15.54
N SER A 263 8.58 16.45 -15.50
CA SER A 263 9.32 16.81 -14.29
C SER A 263 8.44 17.53 -13.27
N PHE A 264 8.73 17.31 -11.99
CA PHE A 264 8.16 18.07 -10.89
C PHE A 264 8.95 19.36 -10.67
N VAL A 265 8.24 20.47 -10.50
CA VAL A 265 8.82 21.79 -10.23
C VAL A 265 8.19 22.42 -9.00
N ASP A 266 9.03 22.80 -8.04
CA ASP A 266 8.62 23.55 -6.86
C ASP A 266 8.29 24.99 -7.26
N VAL A 267 7.06 25.44 -7.04
CA VAL A 267 6.61 26.80 -7.40
C VAL A 267 7.36 27.91 -6.67
N MET A 268 8.03 27.59 -5.56
CA MET A 268 8.86 28.53 -4.83
C MET A 268 10.25 28.73 -5.48
N ARG A 269 10.65 27.86 -6.38
CA ARG A 269 11.99 27.83 -7.00
C ARG A 269 11.96 27.92 -8.53
N GLY A 270 10.81 27.75 -9.16
CA GLY A 270 10.65 27.71 -10.61
C GLY A 270 9.97 28.94 -11.16
N ASP A 271 10.46 29.41 -12.30
CA ASP A 271 9.75 30.35 -13.15
C ASP A 271 8.72 29.58 -13.99
N VAL A 272 7.56 30.18 -14.22
CA VAL A 272 6.46 29.64 -15.03
C VAL A 272 6.68 29.94 -16.48
#